data_1fed15b576a5557755bfbf808abd54c1
#
_entry.id   1fed15b576a5557755bfbf808abd54c1
#
_cell.length_a   1.000
_cell.length_b   1.000
_cell.length_c   1.000
_cell.angle_alpha   90.00
_cell.angle_beta   90.00
_cell.angle_gamma   90.00
#
_symmetry.space_group_name_H-M   'P 1'
#
loop_
_entity.id
_entity.type
_entity.pdbx_description
1 polymer ?
#
loop_
_entity_poly.entity_id
_entity_poly.type
_entity_poly.pdbx_seq_one_letter_code
_entity_poly.pdbx_strand_id
1 'polypeptide(L)'
;MQSSFMQLSTDLEMDISLQQDNMFRRCRRLICFDMDSTLIETEVIDELAIRAGVGEQVKAITESAMRGEIDFCESFKERVKLLKGLDVSVMEDIAQNLPITEGVDHLMEVLKTAGFKIAILSGGFTYFGNYLKKKYGIDYVYA
;
A
#
# COMPACT_ATOMS: atom_id res chain seq x y z
N MET A 1 22.79 -10.55 -19.28
CA MET A 1 22.80 -9.88 -17.96
C MET A 1 21.42 -9.87 -17.30
N GLN A 2 20.36 -9.33 -17.92
CA GLN A 2 18.99 -9.32 -17.35
C GLN A 2 18.45 -10.73 -17.02
N SER A 3 18.62 -11.71 -17.90
CA SER A 3 18.16 -13.09 -17.64
C SER A 3 18.82 -13.75 -16.43
N SER A 4 20.10 -13.44 -16.17
CA SER A 4 20.83 -13.99 -15.02
C SER A 4 20.34 -13.42 -13.69
N PHE A 5 19.89 -12.16 -13.66
CA PHE A 5 19.32 -11.56 -12.45
C PHE A 5 17.90 -12.03 -12.17
N MET A 6 17.10 -12.29 -13.22
CA MET A 6 15.76 -12.88 -13.05
C MET A 6 15.87 -14.30 -12.48
N GLN A 7 16.82 -15.11 -12.97
CA GLN A 7 17.05 -16.45 -12.43
C GLN A 7 17.48 -16.38 -10.96
N LEU A 8 18.44 -15.49 -10.64
CA LEU A 8 18.91 -15.32 -9.27
C LEU A 8 17.81 -14.83 -8.31
N SER A 9 16.93 -13.94 -8.78
CA SER A 9 15.75 -13.48 -8.04
C SER A 9 14.83 -14.65 -7.69
N THR A 10 14.56 -15.52 -8.66
CA THR A 10 13.73 -16.72 -8.46
C THR A 10 14.40 -17.72 -7.49
N ASP A 11 15.70 -17.97 -7.65
CA ASP A 11 16.45 -18.94 -6.84
C ASP A 11 16.59 -18.52 -5.37
N LEU A 12 16.61 -17.19 -5.12
CA LEU A 12 16.74 -16.61 -3.79
C LEU A 12 15.39 -16.19 -3.16
N GLU A 13 14.28 -16.33 -3.90
CA GLU A 13 12.96 -15.83 -3.49
C GLU A 13 12.99 -14.34 -3.06
N MET A 14 13.78 -13.54 -3.79
CA MET A 14 14.00 -12.12 -3.50
C MET A 14 13.87 -11.28 -4.76
N ASP A 15 13.22 -10.13 -4.66
CA ASP A 15 13.23 -9.15 -5.74
C ASP A 15 14.59 -8.48 -5.89
N ILE A 16 15.15 -8.54 -7.10
CA ILE A 16 16.46 -7.94 -7.44
C ILE A 16 16.27 -6.83 -8.45
N SER A 17 16.63 -5.60 -8.05
CA SER A 17 16.60 -4.43 -8.91
C SER A 17 18.00 -3.85 -9.09
N LEU A 18 18.36 -3.54 -10.36
CA LEU A 18 19.61 -2.88 -10.70
C LEU A 18 19.37 -1.40 -10.95
N GLN A 19 20.15 -0.57 -10.28
CA GLN A 19 20.12 0.87 -10.45
C GLN A 19 21.52 1.43 -10.70
N GLN A 20 21.60 2.49 -11.50
CA GLN A 20 22.86 3.21 -11.71
C GLN A 20 23.24 3.96 -10.43
N ASP A 21 24.42 3.68 -9.89
CA ASP A 21 24.94 4.40 -8.72
C ASP A 21 25.63 5.70 -9.15
N ASN A 22 24.96 6.82 -8.90
CA ASN A 22 25.49 8.15 -9.20
C ASN A 22 25.11 9.14 -8.10
N MET A 23 25.66 10.39 -8.19
CA MET A 23 25.44 11.43 -7.21
C MET A 23 23.96 11.78 -7.00
N PHE A 24 23.13 11.68 -8.04
CA PHE A 24 21.71 11.99 -7.94
C PHE A 24 20.95 10.96 -7.07
N ARG A 25 21.41 9.70 -7.04
CA ARG A 25 20.87 8.69 -6.15
C ARG A 25 21.26 8.95 -4.69
N ARG A 26 22.52 9.29 -4.45
CA ARG A 26 23.06 9.47 -3.09
C ARG A 26 22.53 10.72 -2.36
N CYS A 27 22.11 11.73 -3.10
CA CYS A 27 21.62 13.00 -2.56
C CYS A 27 20.10 13.07 -2.40
N ARG A 28 19.36 11.99 -2.66
CA ARG A 28 17.90 11.99 -2.52
C ARG A 28 17.49 11.92 -1.07
N ARG A 29 16.46 12.69 -0.71
CA ARG A 29 15.91 12.79 0.63
C ARG A 29 14.39 12.57 0.66
N LEU A 30 13.81 12.03 -0.40
CA LEU A 30 12.41 11.64 -0.49
C LEU A 30 12.32 10.13 -0.68
N ILE A 31 11.49 9.50 0.14
CA ILE A 31 11.11 8.10 -0.01
C ILE A 31 9.59 8.02 -0.13
N CYS A 32 9.11 7.24 -1.08
CA CYS A 32 7.69 7.01 -1.31
C CYS A 32 7.38 5.54 -1.02
N PHE A 33 6.31 5.31 -0.27
CA PHE A 33 5.78 3.99 0.04
C PHE A 33 4.39 3.83 -0.57
N ASP A 34 4.08 2.65 -1.01
CA ASP A 34 2.71 2.21 -1.11
C ASP A 34 2.14 1.93 0.29
N MET A 35 0.84 1.87 0.41
CA MET A 35 0.16 1.65 1.68
C MET A 35 -0.22 0.18 1.88
N ASP A 36 -1.16 -0.28 1.05
CA ASP A 36 -1.75 -1.60 1.17
C ASP A 36 -0.73 -2.67 0.80
N SER A 37 -0.66 -3.75 1.57
CA SER A 37 0.32 -4.83 1.42
C SER A 37 1.80 -4.39 1.43
N THR A 38 2.08 -3.17 1.90
CA THR A 38 3.43 -2.58 2.00
C THR A 38 3.69 -2.01 3.40
N LEU A 39 3.05 -0.90 3.78
CA LEU A 39 3.13 -0.35 5.15
C LEU A 39 2.20 -1.08 6.11
N ILE A 40 1.16 -1.68 5.59
CA ILE A 40 0.21 -2.53 6.30
C ILE A 40 0.13 -3.89 5.60
N GLU A 41 -0.16 -4.96 6.37
CA GLU A 41 -0.18 -6.35 5.87
C GLU A 41 -1.51 -6.74 5.21
N THR A 42 -2.41 -5.78 4.96
CA THR A 42 -3.75 -6.02 4.42
C THR A 42 -4.11 -5.04 3.33
N GLU A 43 -5.13 -5.38 2.55
CA GLU A 43 -5.83 -4.48 1.64
C GLU A 43 -7.02 -3.85 2.38
N VAL A 44 -7.02 -2.53 2.55
CA VAL A 44 -8.08 -1.83 3.30
C VAL A 44 -9.47 -2.07 2.69
N ILE A 45 -9.56 -2.16 1.37
CA ILE A 45 -10.85 -2.40 0.70
C ILE A 45 -11.43 -3.77 1.07
N ASP A 46 -10.59 -4.77 1.31
CA ASP A 46 -11.02 -6.12 1.70
C ASP A 46 -11.52 -6.12 3.16
N GLU A 47 -10.85 -5.39 4.05
CA GLU A 47 -11.30 -5.20 5.43
C GLU A 47 -12.67 -4.51 5.48
N LEU A 48 -12.87 -3.46 4.69
CA LEU A 48 -14.15 -2.78 4.57
C LEU A 48 -15.24 -3.72 4.01
N ALA A 49 -14.89 -4.53 3.00
CA ALA A 49 -15.80 -5.48 2.38
C ALA A 49 -16.24 -6.59 3.35
N ILE A 50 -15.34 -7.09 4.19
CA ILE A 50 -15.64 -8.05 5.25
C ILE A 50 -16.67 -7.44 6.22
N ARG A 51 -16.43 -6.21 6.69
CA ARG A 51 -17.34 -5.50 7.60
C ARG A 51 -18.69 -5.17 6.96
N ALA A 52 -18.74 -4.97 5.64
CA ALA A 52 -19.97 -4.77 4.88
C ALA A 52 -20.70 -6.09 4.53
N GLY A 53 -20.10 -7.25 4.77
CA GLY A 53 -20.65 -8.57 4.39
C GLY A 53 -20.61 -8.84 2.88
N VAL A 54 -19.73 -8.16 2.12
CA VAL A 54 -19.59 -8.26 0.66
C VAL A 54 -18.21 -8.76 0.20
N GLY A 55 -17.45 -9.37 1.09
CA GLY A 55 -16.06 -9.78 0.84
C GLY A 55 -15.89 -10.65 -0.40
N GLU A 56 -16.74 -11.69 -0.58
CA GLU A 56 -16.67 -12.57 -1.74
C GLU A 56 -16.93 -11.84 -3.07
N GLN A 57 -17.83 -10.84 -3.05
CA GLN A 57 -18.15 -10.05 -4.25
C GLN A 57 -16.97 -9.14 -4.62
N VAL A 58 -16.36 -8.49 -3.63
CA VAL A 58 -15.17 -7.65 -3.83
C VAL A 58 -14.01 -8.47 -4.35
N LYS A 59 -13.78 -9.66 -3.79
CA LYS A 59 -12.75 -10.60 -4.24
C LYS A 59 -12.94 -11.01 -5.70
N ALA A 60 -14.15 -11.35 -6.11
CA ALA A 60 -14.44 -11.72 -7.49
C ALA A 60 -14.11 -10.58 -8.48
N ILE A 61 -14.43 -9.33 -8.13
CA ILE A 61 -14.10 -8.15 -8.94
C ILE A 61 -12.58 -7.96 -9.02
N THR A 62 -11.87 -8.11 -7.90
CA THR A 62 -10.40 -8.02 -7.83
C THR A 62 -9.75 -9.06 -8.75
N GLU A 63 -10.21 -10.31 -8.69
CA GLU A 63 -9.71 -11.38 -9.56
C GLU A 63 -9.95 -11.09 -11.05
N SER A 64 -11.11 -10.52 -11.40
CA SER A 64 -11.42 -10.12 -12.78
C SER A 64 -10.47 -9.00 -13.27
N ALA A 65 -10.16 -8.02 -12.41
CA ALA A 65 -9.18 -7.00 -12.71
C ALA A 65 -7.76 -7.56 -12.88
N MET A 66 -7.36 -8.50 -12.03
CA MET A 66 -6.05 -9.16 -12.13
C MET A 66 -5.90 -9.98 -13.41
N ARG A 67 -7.00 -10.54 -13.95
CA ARG A 67 -7.01 -11.20 -15.25
C ARG A 67 -7.04 -10.22 -16.44
N GLY A 68 -7.14 -8.92 -16.19
CA GLY A 68 -7.22 -7.89 -17.22
C GLY A 68 -8.56 -7.78 -17.93
N GLU A 69 -9.64 -8.32 -17.34
CA GLU A 69 -10.99 -8.29 -17.89
C GLU A 69 -11.66 -6.92 -17.70
N ILE A 70 -11.28 -6.22 -16.64
CA ILE A 70 -11.71 -4.84 -16.33
C ILE A 70 -10.49 -4.00 -15.93
N ASP A 71 -10.54 -2.70 -16.16
CA ASP A 71 -9.46 -1.80 -15.75
C ASP A 71 -9.51 -1.46 -14.25
N PHE A 72 -8.42 -0.90 -13.74
CA PHE A 72 -8.31 -0.54 -12.33
C PHE A 72 -9.39 0.45 -11.88
N CYS A 73 -9.69 1.48 -12.67
CA CYS A 73 -10.66 2.50 -12.29
C CYS A 73 -12.08 1.93 -12.24
N GLU A 74 -12.42 1.06 -13.18
CA GLU A 74 -13.72 0.38 -13.22
C GLU A 74 -13.86 -0.58 -12.04
N SER A 75 -12.86 -1.43 -11.83
CA SER A 75 -12.79 -2.34 -10.68
C SER A 75 -12.92 -1.60 -9.35
N PHE A 76 -12.16 -0.51 -9.17
CA PHE A 76 -12.21 0.28 -7.94
C PHE A 76 -13.61 0.86 -7.70
N LYS A 77 -14.24 1.43 -8.73
CA LYS A 77 -15.61 1.97 -8.64
C LYS A 77 -16.64 0.91 -8.28
N GLU A 78 -16.54 -0.27 -8.87
CA GLU A 78 -17.47 -1.37 -8.59
C GLU A 78 -17.32 -1.87 -7.15
N ARG A 79 -16.10 -2.06 -6.68
CA ARG A 79 -15.82 -2.49 -5.30
C ARG A 79 -16.32 -1.46 -4.28
N VAL A 80 -16.06 -0.16 -4.51
CA VAL A 80 -16.53 0.91 -3.62
C VAL A 80 -18.05 1.02 -3.60
N LYS A 81 -18.75 0.80 -4.73
CA LYS A 81 -20.22 0.78 -4.76
C LYS A 81 -20.83 -0.28 -3.83
N LEU A 82 -20.17 -1.43 -3.67
CA LEU A 82 -20.62 -2.48 -2.78
C LEU A 82 -20.58 -2.08 -1.30
N LEU A 83 -19.73 -1.12 -0.94
CA LEU A 83 -19.63 -0.60 0.43
C LEU A 83 -20.73 0.39 0.79
N LYS A 84 -21.66 0.68 -0.12
CA LYS A 84 -22.75 1.62 0.12
C LYS A 84 -23.60 1.21 1.33
N GLY A 85 -23.72 2.13 2.28
CA GLY A 85 -24.50 1.91 3.52
C GLY A 85 -23.67 1.42 4.71
N LEU A 86 -22.37 1.16 4.50
CA LEU A 86 -21.46 0.88 5.62
C LEU A 86 -21.30 2.14 6.47
N ASP A 87 -21.41 1.98 7.79
CA ASP A 87 -21.22 3.09 8.72
C ASP A 87 -19.77 3.57 8.73
N VAL A 88 -19.58 4.89 8.69
CA VAL A 88 -18.25 5.51 8.65
C VAL A 88 -17.41 5.19 9.92
N SER A 89 -18.04 4.92 11.06
CA SER A 89 -17.36 4.54 12.28
C SER A 89 -16.50 3.27 12.13
N VAL A 90 -16.86 2.41 11.18
CA VAL A 90 -16.08 1.20 10.84
C VAL A 90 -14.66 1.56 10.37
N MET A 91 -14.49 2.69 9.70
CA MET A 91 -13.17 3.13 9.23
C MET A 91 -12.23 3.45 10.40
N GLU A 92 -12.76 4.01 11.48
CA GLU A 92 -11.98 4.29 12.69
C GLU A 92 -11.55 3.01 13.39
N ASP A 93 -12.48 2.05 13.54
CA ASP A 93 -12.18 0.74 14.13
C ASP A 93 -11.10 -0.01 13.33
N ILE A 94 -11.21 -0.04 12.01
CA ILE A 94 -10.19 -0.64 11.14
C ILE A 94 -8.86 0.10 11.29
N ALA A 95 -8.84 1.44 11.25
CA ALA A 95 -7.61 2.22 11.34
C ALA A 95 -6.84 1.97 12.64
N GLN A 96 -7.56 1.84 13.77
CA GLN A 96 -6.95 1.57 15.07
C GLN A 96 -6.35 0.16 15.16
N ASN A 97 -6.86 -0.78 14.37
CA ASN A 97 -6.47 -2.19 14.38
C ASN A 97 -5.70 -2.61 13.11
N LEU A 98 -5.20 -1.65 12.30
CA LEU A 98 -4.43 -1.97 11.10
C LEU A 98 -3.20 -2.81 11.45
N PRO A 99 -3.01 -3.97 10.81
CA PRO A 99 -1.80 -4.77 10.96
C PRO A 99 -0.64 -4.05 10.25
N ILE A 100 0.23 -3.44 11.03
CA ILE A 100 1.42 -2.76 10.52
C ILE A 100 2.48 -3.79 10.16
N THR A 101 3.05 -3.67 8.97
CA THR A 101 4.12 -4.54 8.50
C THR A 101 5.32 -4.50 9.47
N GLU A 102 5.88 -5.66 9.76
CA GLU A 102 7.00 -5.79 10.70
C GLU A 102 8.18 -4.88 10.29
N GLY A 103 8.72 -4.16 11.26
CA GLY A 103 9.85 -3.25 11.06
C GLY A 103 9.48 -1.84 10.61
N VAL A 104 8.24 -1.54 10.24
CA VAL A 104 7.82 -0.20 9.79
C VAL A 104 8.05 0.87 10.86
N ASP A 105 7.76 0.56 12.13
CA ASP A 105 7.97 1.52 13.23
C ASP A 105 9.44 1.96 13.29
N HIS A 106 10.36 1.01 13.26
CA HIS A 106 11.80 1.28 13.28
C HIS A 106 12.28 1.98 12.00
N LEU A 107 11.80 1.53 10.83
CA LEU A 107 12.13 2.15 9.54
C LEU A 107 11.77 3.63 9.51
N MET A 108 10.56 3.98 9.98
CA MET A 108 10.10 5.38 10.00
C MET A 108 10.95 6.26 10.92
N GLU A 109 11.37 5.73 12.07
CA GLU A 109 12.27 6.43 12.99
C GLU A 109 13.64 6.69 12.35
N VAL A 110 14.24 5.67 11.74
CA VAL A 110 15.54 5.77 11.06
C VAL A 110 15.50 6.77 9.91
N LEU A 111 14.47 6.71 9.06
CA LEU A 111 14.33 7.61 7.92
C LEU A 111 14.20 9.07 8.35
N LYS A 112 13.42 9.34 9.39
CA LYS A 112 13.28 10.69 9.95
C LYS A 112 14.59 11.20 10.54
N THR A 113 15.27 10.38 11.32
CA THR A 113 16.57 10.72 11.90
C THR A 113 17.61 11.02 10.83
N ALA A 114 17.56 10.28 9.71
CA ALA A 114 18.41 10.51 8.54
C ALA A 114 17.97 11.71 7.68
N GLY A 115 16.88 12.41 8.05
CA GLY A 115 16.40 13.62 7.38
C GLY A 115 15.66 13.38 6.07
N PHE A 116 15.07 12.19 5.88
CA PHE A 116 14.23 11.91 4.73
C PHE A 116 12.85 12.56 4.87
N LYS A 117 12.32 13.02 3.74
CA LYS A 117 10.91 13.27 3.54
C LYS A 117 10.22 11.97 3.15
N ILE A 118 9.05 11.72 3.73
CA ILE A 118 8.32 10.47 3.56
C ILE A 118 6.98 10.76 2.91
N ALA A 119 6.63 10.01 1.87
CA ALA A 119 5.35 10.10 1.19
C ALA A 119 4.66 8.73 1.13
N ILE A 120 3.34 8.73 1.25
CA ILE A 120 2.48 7.61 0.84
C ILE A 120 1.90 7.92 -0.54
N LEU A 121 2.02 6.98 -1.47
CA LEU A 121 1.40 7.00 -2.79
C LEU A 121 0.59 5.70 -2.91
N SER A 122 -0.74 5.79 -2.87
CA SER A 122 -1.62 4.63 -2.84
C SER A 122 -2.81 4.81 -3.79
N GLY A 123 -3.31 3.72 -4.34
CA GLY A 123 -4.59 3.68 -5.05
C GLY A 123 -5.79 3.47 -4.11
N GLY A 124 -5.59 3.52 -2.79
CA GLY A 124 -6.58 3.20 -1.78
C GLY A 124 -7.34 4.41 -1.23
N PHE A 125 -7.55 4.41 0.08
CA PHE A 125 -8.40 5.40 0.76
C PHE A 125 -7.58 6.44 1.52
N THR A 126 -7.78 7.70 1.19
CA THR A 126 -7.15 8.86 1.84
C THR A 126 -7.30 8.85 3.38
N TYR A 127 -8.40 8.32 3.90
CA TYR A 127 -8.63 8.23 5.34
C TYR A 127 -7.52 7.46 6.06
N PHE A 128 -7.18 6.27 5.58
CA PHE A 128 -6.16 5.41 6.18
C PHE A 128 -4.74 5.94 5.95
N GLY A 129 -4.48 6.50 4.77
CA GLY A 129 -3.24 7.22 4.51
C GLY A 129 -3.02 8.37 5.50
N ASN A 130 -4.05 9.16 5.80
CA ASN A 130 -3.98 10.23 6.78
C ASN A 130 -3.86 9.72 8.22
N TYR A 131 -4.43 8.58 8.55
CA TYR A 131 -4.22 7.92 9.83
C TYR A 131 -2.74 7.54 10.02
N LEU A 132 -2.14 6.86 9.04
CA LEU A 132 -0.72 6.51 9.05
C LEU A 132 0.18 7.75 9.06
N LYS A 133 -0.19 8.79 8.31
CA LYS A 133 0.51 10.09 8.33
C LYS A 133 0.57 10.65 9.76
N LYS A 134 -0.53 10.64 10.47
CA LYS A 134 -0.59 11.12 11.86
C LYS A 134 0.21 10.22 12.80
N LYS A 135 0.09 8.91 12.65
CA LYS A 135 0.79 7.91 13.47
C LYS A 135 2.31 8.01 13.33
N TYR A 136 2.80 8.10 12.11
CA TYR A 136 4.23 8.08 11.81
C TYR A 136 4.85 9.44 11.46
N GLY A 137 4.05 10.52 11.44
CA GLY A 137 4.51 11.85 11.04
C GLY A 137 5.05 11.88 9.61
N ILE A 138 4.34 11.23 8.69
CA ILE A 138 4.65 11.21 7.26
C ILE A 138 4.37 12.60 6.67
N ASP A 139 5.22 13.07 5.75
CA ASP A 139 5.11 14.43 5.22
C ASP A 139 3.97 14.58 4.20
N TYR A 140 3.80 13.60 3.31
CA TYR A 140 2.85 13.69 2.19
C TYR A 140 2.01 12.42 2.06
N VAL A 141 0.74 12.57 1.67
CA VAL A 141 -0.18 11.47 1.34
C VAL A 141 -0.92 11.82 0.07
N TYR A 142 -0.89 10.90 -0.88
CA TYR A 142 -1.66 10.91 -2.12
C TYR A 142 -2.32 9.52 -2.26
N ALA A 143 -3.62 9.48 -2.01
CA ALA A 143 -4.43 8.26 -2.05
C ALA A 143 -5.84 8.56 -2.57
#